data_466ffa6130be4cbb317d4348cd3e7d83
#
_entry.id   466ffa6130be4cbb317d4348cd3e7d83
#
_cell.length_a   1.000
_cell.length_b   1.000
_cell.length_c   1.000
_cell.angle_alpha   90.00
_cell.angle_beta   90.00
_cell.angle_gamma   90.00
#
_symmetry.space_group_name_H-M   'P 1'
#
loop_
_entity.id
_entity.type
_entity.pdbx_description
1 polymer ?
#
loop_
_entity_poly.entity_id
_entity_poly.type
_entity_poly.pdbx_seq_one_letter_code
_entity_poly.pdbx_strand_id
1 'polypeptide(L)'
;DRDKYLGKGVEYAVRSVDKYKNKNVVIFGGGDSALDWTVELSKVAKLVTLVHRRDAFRGAQHTEEQMRALVEKGKVNLLTPYLINSIEGDDIVQSITLKNFESNAIEDYEADELLFLFGLNKKLGPILDWDIDLNGKKIKVNTENYQTNKDGIFAVGDINDYPGKLDLILSGFHETTLAVQEAYKRIYPGERVPFGYTTSNSKLQEKLGLSLIHI
;
A
#
# COMPACT_ATOMS: atom_id res chain seq x y z
N ASP A 1 -20.54 10.32 -1.52
CA ASP A 1 -20.20 11.40 -0.55
C ASP A 1 -18.92 11.20 0.28
N ARG A 2 -18.04 10.22 -0.08
CA ARG A 2 -16.79 9.99 0.65
C ARG A 2 -15.90 11.22 0.73
N ASP A 3 -15.87 12.02 -0.34
CA ASP A 3 -15.02 13.22 -0.44
C ASP A 3 -15.43 14.32 0.56
N LYS A 4 -16.72 14.40 0.94
CA LYS A 4 -17.22 15.31 1.97
C LYS A 4 -16.53 15.08 3.32
N TYR A 5 -16.22 13.81 3.64
CA TYR A 5 -15.67 13.39 4.93
C TYR A 5 -14.18 13.08 4.88
N LEU A 6 -13.48 13.38 3.78
CA LEU A 6 -12.04 13.14 3.68
C LEU A 6 -11.27 13.97 4.72
N GLY A 7 -10.48 13.28 5.57
CA GLY A 7 -9.80 13.86 6.73
C GLY A 7 -10.72 14.15 7.93
N LYS A 8 -12.03 13.87 7.80
CA LYS A 8 -13.07 14.06 8.82
C LYS A 8 -13.78 12.75 9.20
N GLY A 9 -13.01 11.67 9.26
CA GLY A 9 -13.49 10.31 9.50
C GLY A 9 -13.39 9.39 8.29
N VAL A 10 -13.04 9.88 7.10
CA VAL A 10 -12.73 9.05 5.92
C VAL A 10 -11.26 9.16 5.57
N GLU A 11 -10.57 8.02 5.45
CA GLU A 11 -9.17 7.97 5.08
C GLU A 11 -8.86 6.78 4.14
N TYR A 12 -7.77 6.92 3.37
CA TYR A 12 -7.26 5.91 2.45
C TYR A 12 -5.92 5.32 2.88
N ALA A 13 -5.36 5.80 4.00
CA ALA A 13 -4.11 5.32 4.57
C ALA A 13 -4.04 5.63 6.07
N VAL A 14 -3.47 4.73 6.83
CA VAL A 14 -3.19 4.95 8.26
C VAL A 14 -1.86 5.70 8.39
N ARG A 15 -1.88 6.88 8.98
CA ARG A 15 -0.69 7.71 9.24
C ARG A 15 -0.22 7.64 10.69
N SER A 16 -1.14 7.42 11.63
CA SER A 16 -0.86 7.25 13.05
C SER A 16 -1.92 6.33 13.65
N VAL A 17 -1.47 5.33 14.40
CA VAL A 17 -2.34 4.38 15.11
C VAL A 17 -3.10 5.06 16.25
N ASP A 18 -2.50 6.07 16.88
CA ASP A 18 -3.11 6.79 18.01
C ASP A 18 -4.42 7.48 17.65
N LYS A 19 -4.59 7.86 16.37
CA LYS A 19 -5.83 8.46 15.87
C LYS A 19 -7.05 7.57 16.10
N TYR A 20 -6.87 6.26 16.10
CA TYR A 20 -7.95 5.25 16.15
C TYR A 20 -8.22 4.73 17.56
N LYS A 21 -7.49 5.22 18.56
CA LYS A 21 -7.63 4.77 19.95
C LYS A 21 -9.04 5.03 20.49
N ASN A 22 -9.65 3.99 21.06
CA ASN A 22 -11.01 4.00 21.63
C ASN A 22 -12.13 4.38 20.66
N LYS A 23 -11.93 4.22 19.33
CA LYS A 23 -12.91 4.53 18.30
C LYS A 23 -13.53 3.28 17.67
N ASN A 24 -14.73 3.43 17.12
CA ASN A 24 -15.34 2.47 16.21
C ASN A 24 -14.75 2.68 14.81
N VAL A 25 -13.92 1.74 14.36
CA VAL A 25 -13.20 1.83 13.08
C VAL A 25 -13.79 0.83 12.10
N VAL A 26 -14.18 1.29 10.92
CA VAL A 26 -14.66 0.41 9.86
C VAL A 26 -13.64 0.38 8.71
N ILE A 27 -13.17 -0.81 8.38
CA ILE A 27 -12.17 -1.05 7.33
C ILE A 27 -12.83 -1.73 6.14
N PHE A 28 -12.67 -1.14 4.96
CA PHE A 28 -13.18 -1.68 3.71
C PHE A 28 -12.03 -2.23 2.88
N GLY A 29 -12.03 -3.53 2.60
CA GLY A 29 -11.00 -4.17 1.78
C GLY A 29 -10.89 -5.67 2.02
N GLY A 30 -10.01 -6.33 1.28
CA GLY A 30 -9.79 -7.78 1.39
C GLY A 30 -8.40 -8.20 0.90
N GLY A 31 -7.46 -7.27 0.80
CA GLY A 31 -6.04 -7.52 0.54
C GLY A 31 -5.20 -7.32 1.80
N ASP A 32 -3.86 -7.46 1.65
CA ASP A 32 -2.91 -7.37 2.76
C ASP A 32 -3.12 -6.13 3.63
N SER A 33 -3.19 -4.94 3.03
CA SER A 33 -3.38 -3.70 3.81
C SER A 33 -4.64 -3.72 4.68
N ALA A 34 -5.75 -4.29 4.19
CA ALA A 34 -6.98 -4.35 4.99
C ALA A 34 -6.86 -5.33 6.15
N LEU A 35 -6.24 -6.50 5.92
CA LEU A 35 -6.04 -7.50 6.95
C LEU A 35 -5.03 -7.03 8.00
N ASP A 36 -3.88 -6.50 7.57
CA ASP A 36 -2.83 -6.01 8.47
C ASP A 36 -3.36 -4.89 9.38
N TRP A 37 -4.05 -3.90 8.82
CA TRP A 37 -4.62 -2.81 9.62
C TRP A 37 -5.78 -3.27 10.50
N THR A 38 -6.54 -4.29 10.10
CA THR A 38 -7.56 -4.89 10.98
C THR A 38 -6.91 -5.50 12.22
N VAL A 39 -5.84 -6.27 12.04
CA VAL A 39 -5.09 -6.88 13.16
C VAL A 39 -4.45 -5.80 14.03
N GLU A 40 -3.76 -4.82 13.44
CA GLU A 40 -3.06 -3.78 14.20
C GLU A 40 -4.02 -2.86 14.96
N LEU A 41 -5.06 -2.36 14.31
CA LEU A 41 -6.00 -1.43 14.94
C LEU A 41 -6.90 -2.10 15.99
N SER A 42 -7.11 -3.41 15.91
CA SER A 42 -7.84 -4.16 16.95
C SER A 42 -7.18 -4.09 18.33
N LYS A 43 -5.91 -3.71 18.40
CA LYS A 43 -5.15 -3.56 19.66
C LYS A 43 -5.46 -2.24 20.40
N VAL A 44 -5.95 -1.22 19.69
CA VAL A 44 -6.13 0.14 20.21
C VAL A 44 -7.53 0.69 20.04
N ALA A 45 -8.25 0.30 19.00
CA ALA A 45 -9.62 0.72 18.74
C ALA A 45 -10.60 0.16 19.78
N LYS A 46 -11.74 0.82 19.96
CA LYS A 46 -12.86 0.29 20.74
C LYS A 46 -13.43 -0.96 20.07
N LEU A 47 -13.65 -0.88 18.76
CA LEU A 47 -14.09 -1.97 17.90
C LEU A 47 -13.56 -1.76 16.48
N VAL A 48 -13.10 -2.81 15.85
CA VAL A 48 -12.80 -2.83 14.42
C VAL A 48 -13.85 -3.68 13.70
N THR A 49 -14.44 -3.13 12.64
CA THR A 49 -15.34 -3.86 11.74
C THR A 49 -14.68 -3.97 10.37
N LEU A 50 -14.35 -5.18 9.93
CA LEU A 50 -13.84 -5.44 8.58
C LEU A 50 -15.01 -5.76 7.65
N VAL A 51 -15.17 -4.94 6.61
CA VAL A 51 -16.23 -5.09 5.59
C VAL A 51 -15.61 -5.53 4.27
N HIS A 52 -16.07 -6.65 3.75
CA HIS A 52 -15.65 -7.13 2.45
C HIS A 52 -16.81 -7.70 1.63
N ARG A 53 -16.72 -7.54 0.30
CA ARG A 53 -17.78 -7.97 -0.64
C ARG A 53 -17.85 -9.49 -0.85
N ARG A 54 -16.92 -10.28 -0.30
CA ARG A 54 -16.82 -11.73 -0.42
C ARG A 54 -16.19 -12.31 0.84
N ASP A 55 -16.52 -13.53 1.19
CA ASP A 55 -15.78 -14.27 2.23
C ASP A 55 -14.58 -15.00 1.62
N ALA A 56 -13.73 -14.24 0.93
CA ALA A 56 -12.46 -14.72 0.34
C ALA A 56 -11.49 -13.55 0.26
N PHE A 57 -10.40 -13.66 0.96
CA PHE A 57 -9.37 -12.63 1.06
C PHE A 57 -8.21 -12.89 0.11
N ARG A 58 -7.49 -11.82 -0.28
CA ARG A 58 -6.31 -11.89 -1.14
C ARG A 58 -5.01 -11.58 -0.40
N GLY A 59 -5.10 -11.32 0.90
CA GLY A 59 -3.93 -11.08 1.74
C GLY A 59 -3.23 -12.38 2.13
N ALA A 60 -2.10 -12.25 2.84
CA ALA A 60 -1.32 -13.37 3.32
C ALA A 60 -2.17 -14.26 4.25
N GLN A 61 -2.11 -15.60 4.04
CA GLN A 61 -2.90 -16.57 4.80
C GLN A 61 -2.72 -16.40 6.31
N HIS A 62 -1.48 -16.20 6.75
CA HIS A 62 -1.18 -16.00 8.17
C HIS A 62 -1.93 -14.79 8.78
N THR A 63 -1.99 -13.65 8.05
CA THR A 63 -2.71 -12.46 8.53
C THR A 63 -4.23 -12.69 8.52
N GLU A 64 -4.75 -13.43 7.55
CA GLU A 64 -6.17 -13.84 7.53
C GLU A 64 -6.50 -14.70 8.74
N GLU A 65 -5.68 -15.70 9.08
CA GLU A 65 -5.84 -16.56 10.26
C GLU A 65 -5.84 -15.74 11.56
N GLN A 66 -4.93 -14.77 11.68
CA GLN A 66 -4.90 -13.86 12.83
C GLN A 66 -6.19 -13.04 12.93
N MET A 67 -6.66 -12.48 11.83
CA MET A 67 -7.89 -11.70 11.78
C MET A 67 -9.09 -12.57 12.18
N ARG A 68 -9.23 -13.78 11.64
CA ARG A 68 -10.32 -14.70 12.00
C ARG A 68 -10.29 -15.11 13.48
N ALA A 69 -9.11 -15.34 14.06
CA ALA A 69 -8.97 -15.58 15.48
C ALA A 69 -9.40 -14.38 16.35
N LEU A 70 -9.24 -13.14 15.86
CA LEU A 70 -9.75 -11.94 16.52
C LEU A 70 -11.29 -11.83 16.41
N VAL A 71 -11.88 -12.27 15.31
CA VAL A 71 -13.34 -12.38 15.15
C VAL A 71 -13.92 -13.36 16.16
N GLU A 72 -13.34 -14.56 16.28
CA GLU A 72 -13.76 -15.56 17.28
C GLU A 72 -13.69 -15.05 18.72
N LYS A 73 -12.72 -14.19 19.02
CA LYS A 73 -12.56 -13.55 20.34
C LYS A 73 -13.47 -12.32 20.54
N GLY A 74 -14.30 -11.96 19.57
CA GLY A 74 -15.16 -10.77 19.62
C GLY A 74 -14.41 -9.44 19.61
N LYS A 75 -13.15 -9.41 19.16
CA LYS A 75 -12.31 -8.21 19.02
C LYS A 75 -12.48 -7.50 17.69
N VAL A 76 -12.93 -8.23 16.69
CA VAL A 76 -13.19 -7.76 15.32
C VAL A 76 -14.56 -8.25 14.88
N ASN A 77 -15.35 -7.39 14.27
CA ASN A 77 -16.53 -7.78 13.52
C ASN A 77 -16.14 -8.03 12.07
N LEU A 78 -16.56 -9.16 11.51
CA LEU A 78 -16.39 -9.44 10.09
C LEU A 78 -17.74 -9.43 9.40
N LEU A 79 -17.88 -8.57 8.40
CA LEU A 79 -19.10 -8.42 7.61
C LEU A 79 -18.81 -8.77 6.15
N THR A 80 -19.27 -9.94 5.73
CA THR A 80 -19.25 -10.43 4.36
C THR A 80 -20.60 -11.09 4.02
N PRO A 81 -21.14 -10.95 2.84
CA PRO A 81 -20.74 -10.08 1.73
C PRO A 81 -21.44 -8.71 1.81
N TYR A 82 -20.72 -7.68 2.23
CA TYR A 82 -21.31 -6.34 2.41
C TYR A 82 -20.57 -5.27 1.59
N LEU A 83 -21.30 -4.21 1.23
CA LEU A 83 -20.75 -2.95 0.70
C LEU A 83 -21.31 -1.77 1.47
N ILE A 84 -20.56 -0.66 1.42
CA ILE A 84 -21.07 0.62 1.91
C ILE A 84 -22.22 1.10 1.02
N ASN A 85 -23.31 1.54 1.67
CA ASN A 85 -24.46 2.14 1.02
C ASN A 85 -24.47 3.67 1.21
N SER A 86 -24.32 4.18 2.46
CA SER A 86 -24.19 5.61 2.74
C SER A 86 -23.24 5.88 3.90
N ILE A 87 -22.84 7.14 4.03
CA ILE A 87 -22.08 7.69 5.16
C ILE A 87 -22.90 8.85 5.71
N GLU A 88 -23.14 8.83 7.01
CA GLU A 88 -23.93 9.81 7.71
C GLU A 88 -23.10 10.58 8.73
N GLY A 89 -23.43 11.84 8.93
CA GLY A 89 -22.81 12.76 9.87
C GLY A 89 -22.95 14.21 9.42
N ASP A 90 -22.72 15.13 10.32
CA ASP A 90 -22.73 16.56 10.03
C ASP A 90 -21.39 17.01 9.43
N ASP A 91 -20.43 17.34 10.29
CA ASP A 91 -19.08 17.75 9.90
C ASP A 91 -18.08 16.59 9.88
N ILE A 92 -18.33 15.55 10.66
CA ILE A 92 -17.53 14.34 10.78
C ILE A 92 -18.40 13.11 10.59
N VAL A 93 -17.79 11.97 10.28
CA VAL A 93 -18.48 10.68 10.23
C VAL A 93 -19.04 10.33 11.62
N GLN A 94 -20.29 9.84 11.65
CA GLN A 94 -20.97 9.37 12.87
C GLN A 94 -21.50 7.95 12.71
N SER A 95 -22.01 7.62 11.52
CA SER A 95 -22.51 6.29 11.20
C SER A 95 -22.39 6.00 9.71
N ILE A 96 -22.60 4.73 9.37
CA ILE A 96 -22.68 4.26 7.99
C ILE A 96 -23.87 3.31 7.86
N THR A 97 -24.41 3.20 6.65
CA THR A 97 -25.24 2.07 6.29
C THR A 97 -24.49 1.11 5.39
N LEU A 98 -24.66 -0.18 5.63
CA LEU A 98 -24.07 -1.25 4.83
C LEU A 98 -25.18 -2.06 4.17
N LYS A 99 -24.95 -2.45 2.92
CA LYS A 99 -25.86 -3.32 2.17
C LYS A 99 -25.28 -4.70 2.03
N ASN A 100 -26.02 -5.71 2.49
CA ASN A 100 -25.70 -7.12 2.25
C ASN A 100 -26.11 -7.51 0.82
N PHE A 101 -25.20 -8.15 0.07
CA PHE A 101 -25.45 -8.52 -1.32
C PHE A 101 -26.40 -9.69 -1.52
N GLU A 102 -26.48 -10.59 -0.56
CA GLU A 102 -27.30 -11.79 -0.66
C GLU A 102 -28.75 -11.51 -0.23
N SER A 103 -28.91 -10.88 0.93
CA SER A 103 -30.23 -10.58 1.47
C SER A 103 -30.83 -9.25 0.97
N ASN A 104 -30.01 -8.35 0.37
CA ASN A 104 -30.33 -6.97 0.08
C ASN A 104 -30.72 -6.13 1.33
N ALA A 105 -30.51 -6.64 2.52
CA ALA A 105 -30.75 -5.89 3.76
C ALA A 105 -29.79 -4.69 3.84
N ILE A 106 -30.31 -3.59 4.39
CA ILE A 106 -29.52 -2.40 4.72
C ILE A 106 -29.53 -2.29 6.24
N GLU A 107 -28.33 -2.14 6.81
CA GLU A 107 -28.11 -2.14 8.26
C GLU A 107 -27.26 -0.94 8.66
N ASP A 108 -27.54 -0.35 9.82
CA ASP A 108 -26.83 0.82 10.36
C ASP A 108 -25.73 0.39 11.30
N TYR A 109 -24.58 1.08 11.21
CA TYR A 109 -23.41 0.86 12.06
C TYR A 109 -22.84 2.18 12.54
N GLU A 110 -22.58 2.29 13.85
CA GLU A 110 -21.79 3.40 14.38
C GLU A 110 -20.36 3.33 13.85
N ALA A 111 -19.83 4.46 13.43
CA ALA A 111 -18.47 4.58 12.93
C ALA A 111 -17.89 5.96 13.18
N ASP A 112 -16.73 6.01 13.80
CA ASP A 112 -15.95 7.24 13.99
C ASP A 112 -14.93 7.44 12.85
N GLU A 113 -14.38 6.33 12.33
CA GLU A 113 -13.34 6.35 11.30
C GLU A 113 -13.57 5.24 10.27
N LEU A 114 -13.46 5.61 9.00
CA LEU A 114 -13.61 4.73 7.85
C LEU A 114 -12.30 4.65 7.07
N LEU A 115 -11.78 3.44 6.88
CA LEU A 115 -10.57 3.17 6.10
C LEU A 115 -10.93 2.44 4.82
N PHE A 116 -10.70 3.08 3.67
CA PHE A 116 -10.94 2.47 2.35
C PHE A 116 -9.64 1.92 1.77
N LEU A 117 -9.37 0.62 1.97
CA LEU A 117 -8.14 -0.06 1.59
C LEU A 117 -8.38 -1.01 0.41
N PHE A 118 -8.87 -0.46 -0.71
CA PHE A 118 -9.21 -1.22 -1.92
C PHE A 118 -8.03 -1.55 -2.83
N GLY A 119 -6.81 -1.19 -2.43
CA GLY A 119 -5.61 -1.26 -3.23
C GLY A 119 -5.40 -0.03 -4.11
N LEU A 120 -4.23 0.03 -4.73
CA LEU A 120 -3.83 1.17 -5.57
C LEU A 120 -4.35 1.01 -6.99
N ASN A 121 -4.95 2.07 -7.53
CA ASN A 121 -5.26 2.16 -8.94
C ASN A 121 -4.20 3.03 -9.64
N LYS A 122 -3.31 2.39 -10.38
CA LYS A 122 -2.26 3.07 -11.13
C LYS A 122 -2.88 3.96 -12.19
N LYS A 123 -2.61 5.27 -12.12
CA LYS A 123 -2.96 6.25 -13.15
C LYS A 123 -1.67 6.86 -13.67
N LEU A 124 -1.32 6.58 -14.90
CA LEU A 124 -0.07 7.06 -15.52
C LEU A 124 -0.10 8.57 -15.79
N GLY A 125 -1.30 9.17 -15.88
CA GLY A 125 -1.43 10.61 -16.13
C GLY A 125 -0.67 11.06 -17.38
N PRO A 126 0.12 12.16 -17.30
CA PRO A 126 0.88 12.69 -18.45
C PRO A 126 1.89 11.71 -19.05
N ILE A 127 2.31 10.66 -18.32
CA ILE A 127 3.25 9.65 -18.85
C ILE A 127 2.67 8.95 -20.10
N LEU A 128 1.34 8.89 -20.24
CA LEU A 128 0.69 8.34 -21.42
C LEU A 128 1.06 9.08 -22.72
N ASP A 129 1.41 10.37 -22.60
CA ASP A 129 1.72 11.24 -23.74
C ASP A 129 3.24 11.26 -24.07
N TRP A 130 4.06 10.49 -23.32
CA TRP A 130 5.52 10.47 -23.51
C TRP A 130 5.99 9.49 -24.58
N ASP A 131 5.07 8.79 -25.24
CA ASP A 131 5.38 7.78 -26.25
C ASP A 131 6.33 6.69 -25.70
N ILE A 132 6.05 6.26 -24.48
CA ILE A 132 6.73 5.17 -23.79
C ILE A 132 5.95 3.88 -24.00
N ASP A 133 6.66 2.78 -24.26
CA ASP A 133 6.06 1.47 -24.45
C ASP A 133 5.40 0.98 -23.16
N LEU A 134 4.12 0.62 -23.27
CA LEU A 134 3.31 0.17 -22.15
C LEU A 134 2.85 -1.28 -22.31
N ASN A 135 2.63 -1.95 -21.20
CA ASN A 135 1.83 -3.16 -21.07
C ASN A 135 0.69 -2.91 -20.08
N GLY A 136 -0.49 -2.59 -20.60
CA GLY A 136 -1.62 -2.13 -19.81
C GLY A 136 -1.30 -0.83 -19.06
N LYS A 137 -1.19 -0.90 -17.73
CA LYS A 137 -0.85 0.24 -16.86
C LYS A 137 0.59 0.18 -16.33
N LYS A 138 1.45 -0.58 -16.98
CA LYS A 138 2.86 -0.72 -16.60
C LYS A 138 3.76 -0.30 -17.75
N ILE A 139 4.93 0.23 -17.42
CA ILE A 139 5.94 0.71 -18.34
C ILE A 139 6.88 -0.44 -18.68
N LYS A 140 6.99 -0.78 -19.97
CA LYS A 140 7.96 -1.79 -20.42
C LYS A 140 9.40 -1.28 -20.26
N VAL A 141 10.27 -2.15 -19.77
CA VAL A 141 11.67 -1.84 -19.56
C VAL A 141 12.56 -2.98 -20.03
N ASN A 142 13.83 -2.64 -20.35
CA ASN A 142 14.89 -3.60 -20.53
C ASN A 142 15.34 -4.12 -19.14
N THR A 143 15.50 -5.42 -19.00
CA THR A 143 15.90 -6.05 -17.71
C THR A 143 17.37 -5.88 -17.34
N GLU A 144 18.23 -5.44 -18.28
CA GLU A 144 19.64 -5.22 -18.01
C GLU A 144 19.88 -3.94 -17.18
N ASN A 145 19.08 -2.90 -17.43
CA ASN A 145 19.31 -1.57 -16.86
C ASN A 145 18.02 -0.81 -16.52
N TYR A 146 16.83 -1.41 -16.72
CA TYR A 146 15.50 -0.85 -16.46
C TYR A 146 15.19 0.44 -17.24
N GLN A 147 15.85 0.62 -18.38
CA GLN A 147 15.52 1.70 -19.30
C GLN A 147 14.28 1.37 -20.12
N THR A 148 13.48 2.39 -20.40
CA THR A 148 12.33 2.32 -21.29
C THR A 148 12.79 2.33 -22.78
N ASN A 149 11.85 2.32 -23.72
CA ASN A 149 12.15 2.58 -25.14
C ASN A 149 12.64 4.02 -25.41
N LYS A 150 12.51 4.93 -24.44
CA LYS A 150 13.05 6.30 -24.53
C LYS A 150 14.40 6.38 -23.84
N ASP A 151 15.36 6.91 -24.56
CA ASP A 151 16.74 7.06 -24.07
C ASP A 151 16.80 7.97 -22.84
N GLY A 152 17.51 7.54 -21.81
CA GLY A 152 17.66 8.28 -20.55
C GLY A 152 16.44 8.26 -19.61
N ILE A 153 15.36 7.54 -19.97
CA ILE A 153 14.19 7.35 -19.10
C ILE A 153 14.17 5.92 -18.58
N PHE A 154 14.15 5.81 -17.25
CA PHE A 154 14.13 4.55 -16.51
C PHE A 154 12.83 4.40 -15.73
N ALA A 155 12.33 3.17 -15.57
CA ALA A 155 11.18 2.90 -14.72
C ALA A 155 11.49 1.72 -13.79
N VAL A 156 11.30 1.91 -12.48
CA VAL A 156 11.61 0.94 -11.43
C VAL A 156 10.44 0.78 -10.45
N GLY A 157 10.38 -0.35 -9.76
CA GLY A 157 9.31 -0.66 -8.81
C GLY A 157 8.02 -1.13 -9.50
N ASP A 158 6.88 -1.01 -8.84
CA ASP A 158 5.61 -1.58 -9.27
C ASP A 158 5.07 -1.01 -10.59
N ILE A 159 5.64 0.11 -11.06
CA ILE A 159 5.20 0.77 -12.30
C ILE A 159 5.75 0.09 -13.54
N ASN A 160 6.88 -0.60 -13.45
CA ASN A 160 7.50 -1.24 -14.59
C ASN A 160 6.95 -2.66 -14.88
N ASP A 161 7.24 -3.15 -16.08
CA ASP A 161 6.88 -4.48 -16.55
C ASP A 161 8.03 -5.10 -17.36
N TYR A 162 8.33 -6.36 -17.03
CA TYR A 162 9.28 -7.21 -17.74
C TYR A 162 9.01 -8.69 -17.43
N PRO A 163 9.48 -9.66 -18.23
CA PRO A 163 9.28 -11.08 -17.95
C PRO A 163 9.81 -11.50 -16.57
N GLY A 164 8.95 -12.10 -15.75
CA GLY A 164 9.29 -12.51 -14.38
C GLY A 164 9.18 -11.41 -13.32
N LYS A 165 8.57 -10.27 -13.63
CA LYS A 165 8.35 -9.17 -12.69
C LYS A 165 7.55 -9.62 -11.47
N LEU A 166 8.10 -9.32 -10.29
CA LEU A 166 7.40 -9.41 -9.00
C LEU A 166 7.22 -8.00 -8.42
N ASP A 167 5.98 -7.64 -8.06
CA ASP A 167 5.66 -6.35 -7.44
C ASP A 167 6.04 -6.40 -5.94
N LEU A 168 7.35 -6.40 -5.65
CA LEU A 168 7.95 -6.44 -4.33
C LEU A 168 8.90 -5.26 -4.13
N ILE A 169 8.97 -4.74 -2.90
CA ILE A 169 9.93 -3.69 -2.51
C ILE A 169 11.38 -4.13 -2.82
N LEU A 170 11.70 -5.41 -2.54
CA LEU A 170 13.01 -5.98 -2.83
C LEU A 170 13.38 -5.88 -4.32
N SER A 171 12.43 -6.21 -5.22
CA SER A 171 12.63 -6.09 -6.66
C SER A 171 12.92 -4.64 -7.05
N GLY A 172 12.12 -3.69 -6.51
CA GLY A 172 12.31 -2.26 -6.77
C GLY A 172 13.68 -1.74 -6.34
N PHE A 173 14.23 -2.19 -5.21
CA PHE A 173 15.58 -1.82 -4.80
C PHE A 173 16.66 -2.34 -5.75
N HIS A 174 16.56 -3.60 -6.18
CA HIS A 174 17.48 -4.17 -7.16
C HIS A 174 17.42 -3.42 -8.49
N GLU A 175 16.22 -3.20 -8.99
CA GLU A 175 15.97 -2.45 -10.23
C GLU A 175 16.56 -1.04 -10.18
N THR A 176 16.34 -0.32 -9.08
CA THR A 176 16.90 1.02 -8.85
C THR A 176 18.43 1.01 -8.89
N THR A 177 19.05 -0.01 -8.30
CA THR A 177 20.52 -0.12 -8.32
C THR A 177 21.07 -0.20 -9.75
N LEU A 178 20.47 -1.02 -10.61
CA LEU A 178 20.92 -1.17 -11.99
C LEU A 178 20.60 0.07 -12.84
N ALA A 179 19.44 0.67 -12.65
CA ALA A 179 19.06 1.92 -13.33
C ALA A 179 20.01 3.07 -13.00
N VAL A 180 20.38 3.23 -11.73
CA VAL A 180 21.31 4.28 -11.28
C VAL A 180 22.72 4.05 -11.82
N GLN A 181 23.19 2.80 -11.89
CA GLN A 181 24.49 2.50 -12.49
C GLN A 181 24.54 2.86 -13.99
N GLU A 182 23.46 2.59 -14.71
CA GLU A 182 23.37 2.98 -16.11
C GLU A 182 23.27 4.50 -16.27
N ALA A 183 22.50 5.17 -15.45
CA ALA A 183 22.41 6.63 -15.44
C ALA A 183 23.80 7.28 -15.17
N TYR A 184 24.57 6.72 -14.24
CA TYR A 184 25.94 7.18 -13.96
C TYR A 184 26.84 7.11 -15.20
N LYS A 185 26.85 5.97 -15.93
CA LYS A 185 27.64 5.82 -17.15
C LYS A 185 27.31 6.85 -18.22
N ARG A 186 26.04 7.26 -18.29
CA ARG A 186 25.56 8.29 -19.24
C ARG A 186 25.99 9.70 -18.86
N ILE A 187 25.97 9.99 -17.56
CA ILE A 187 26.34 11.33 -17.03
C ILE A 187 27.86 11.50 -17.09
N TYR A 188 28.61 10.41 -16.87
CA TYR A 188 30.08 10.39 -16.82
C TYR A 188 30.63 9.36 -17.80
N PRO A 189 30.58 9.64 -19.12
CA PRO A 189 31.06 8.70 -20.14
C PRO A 189 32.56 8.41 -19.96
N GLY A 190 32.90 7.13 -19.91
CA GLY A 190 34.28 6.67 -19.74
C GLY A 190 34.80 6.59 -18.30
N GLU A 191 34.04 7.05 -17.33
CA GLU A 191 34.35 6.86 -15.92
C GLU A 191 33.92 5.48 -15.43
N ARG A 192 34.67 4.93 -14.49
CA ARG A 192 34.31 3.67 -13.83
C ARG A 192 33.15 3.93 -12.86
N VAL A 193 32.08 3.16 -13.00
CA VAL A 193 30.97 3.19 -12.02
C VAL A 193 31.49 2.88 -10.63
N PRO A 194 31.31 3.78 -9.64
CA PRO A 194 31.73 3.50 -8.28
C PRO A 194 30.97 2.28 -7.74
N PHE A 195 31.69 1.26 -7.35
CA PHE A 195 31.15 0.08 -6.71
C PHE A 195 31.91 -0.18 -5.41
N GLY A 196 31.19 -0.32 -4.31
CA GLY A 196 31.75 -0.62 -3.01
C GLY A 196 30.69 -1.02 -2.02
N TYR A 197 31.06 -1.82 -1.05
CA TYR A 197 30.16 -2.16 0.04
C TYR A 197 30.08 -1.00 1.03
N THR A 198 28.87 -0.62 1.45
CA THR A 198 28.66 0.44 2.45
C THR A 198 29.34 0.14 3.77
N THR A 199 29.43 -1.14 4.14
CA THR A 199 30.16 -1.64 5.33
C THR A 199 31.65 -1.38 5.30
N SER A 200 32.24 -1.19 4.11
CA SER A 200 33.69 -0.89 3.93
C SER A 200 33.98 0.59 3.64
N ASN A 201 32.95 1.42 3.63
CA ASN A 201 33.09 2.83 3.27
C ASN A 201 33.29 3.69 4.54
N SER A 202 34.58 3.95 4.87
CA SER A 202 34.96 4.74 6.05
C SER A 202 34.33 6.15 6.08
N LYS A 203 34.26 6.81 4.91
CA LYS A 203 33.61 8.16 4.82
C LYS A 203 32.12 8.13 5.11
N LEU A 204 31.42 7.06 4.71
CA LEU A 204 30.01 6.89 5.02
C LEU A 204 29.81 6.56 6.51
N GLN A 205 30.67 5.71 7.06
CA GLN A 205 30.66 5.35 8.48
C GLN A 205 30.87 6.60 9.36
N GLU A 206 31.85 7.43 9.02
CA GLU A 206 32.11 8.70 9.70
C GLU A 206 30.90 9.64 9.63
N LYS A 207 30.29 9.80 8.46
CA LYS A 207 29.09 10.61 8.23
C LYS A 207 27.88 10.14 9.05
N LEU A 208 27.77 8.83 9.28
CA LEU A 208 26.71 8.20 10.04
C LEU A 208 27.01 8.07 11.54
N GLY A 209 28.19 8.53 11.98
CA GLY A 209 28.64 8.41 13.36
C GLY A 209 28.84 6.95 13.81
N LEU A 210 29.11 6.03 12.86
CA LEU A 210 29.33 4.62 13.15
C LEU A 210 30.77 4.38 13.56
N SER A 211 30.98 3.78 14.72
CA SER A 211 32.31 3.34 15.18
C SER A 211 32.72 2.04 14.47
N LEU A 212 34.00 1.96 14.06
CA LEU A 212 34.64 0.75 13.48
C LEU A 212 34.67 -0.46 14.45
N ILE A 213 34.23 -0.29 15.70
CA ILE A 213 34.30 -1.32 16.75
C ILE A 213 33.15 -2.34 16.65
N HIS A 214 32.22 -2.17 15.69
CA HIS A 214 30.98 -2.97 15.62
C HIS A 214 30.87 -3.81 14.34
N ILE A 215 31.98 -4.09 13.65
CA ILE A 215 32.03 -4.99 12.49
C ILE A 215 32.93 -6.18 12.83
#